data_18eafe85852a0f53ee5c776cc61f5c44
#
_entry.id   18eafe85852a0f53ee5c776cc61f5c44
#
_cell.length_a   1.000
_cell.length_b   1.000
_cell.length_c   1.000
_cell.angle_alpha   90.00
_cell.angle_beta   90.00
_cell.angle_gamma   90.00
#
_symmetry.space_group_name_H-M   'P 1'
#
loop_
_entity.id
_entity.type
_entity.pdbx_description
1 polymer ?
#
loop_
_entity_poly.entity_id
_entity_poly.type
_entity_poly.pdbx_seq_one_letter_code
_entity_poly.pdbx_strand_id
1 'polypeptide(L)'
;MDGILPSGTATVIGPVSLDLKPDTQYDVLAVGKLAGSGDTAFGPLVIERPNQGPTGGDIRVQVLHAAPGAPAVDIHVTAPGAALTSPTLANIPFKTYSDPLTLPAGEYQIRLTLPGTVDVVYDSGPLPLNAGADLLIAAIDNLGAGPSPVQLLAIDGAGATPLLSADEQAQLRVVHGVADAPAVDIRVNGVAPTAAPLQGLAFKGNTGYLDLAAADYDFVVTPTGAATPEVINAGDVPLKAGVRYSLFAVGQLLDPAGETIEPLLLTDSGRAVATEAQLRVLHAAPTAPAVDVYLTTGSDISSATPVLKAVPFKADSGYLAVAAGDYQVTVTASGDKAPVIGPLPVTLANGQVLTAAALSDSVGGVDPELLILDDVSSK
;
A
#
# COMPACT_ATOMS: atom_id res chain seq x y z
N MET A 1 24.61 1.04 10.15
CA MET A 1 23.15 1.26 10.37
C MET A 1 22.71 0.81 11.77
N ASP A 2 23.62 0.85 12.72
CA ASP A 2 23.34 0.39 14.07
C ASP A 2 22.54 1.44 14.84
N GLY A 3 21.35 1.11 15.28
CA GLY A 3 20.55 1.90 16.20
C GLY A 3 19.34 2.64 15.63
N ILE A 4 19.16 2.70 14.30
CA ILE A 4 18.02 3.39 13.66
C ILE A 4 16.96 2.38 13.20
N LEU A 5 17.38 1.22 12.75
CA LEU A 5 16.47 0.11 12.44
C LEU A 5 15.98 -0.54 13.72
N PRO A 6 14.75 -1.11 13.76
CA PRO A 6 14.29 -1.84 14.91
C PRO A 6 15.30 -2.91 15.29
N SER A 7 16.02 -2.69 16.40
CA SER A 7 16.99 -3.65 16.90
C SER A 7 16.35 -4.44 18.01
N GLY A 8 16.07 -5.68 17.75
CA GLY A 8 15.59 -6.63 18.75
C GLY A 8 14.37 -7.41 18.27
N THR A 9 14.38 -8.68 18.58
CA THR A 9 13.25 -9.59 18.39
C THR A 9 12.35 -9.52 19.62
N ALA A 10 11.28 -8.70 19.56
CA ALA A 10 10.21 -8.83 20.54
C ALA A 10 9.37 -10.04 20.16
N THR A 11 9.25 -11.01 21.06
CA THR A 11 8.32 -12.13 20.86
C THR A 11 6.89 -11.60 20.99
N VAL A 12 6.15 -11.58 19.89
CA VAL A 12 4.75 -11.14 19.84
C VAL A 12 3.76 -12.30 19.92
N ILE A 13 4.20 -13.52 19.59
CA ILE A 13 3.45 -14.78 19.77
C ILE A 13 4.41 -15.85 20.27
N GLY A 14 3.98 -16.61 21.26
CA GLY A 14 4.64 -17.83 21.67
C GLY A 14 5.52 -17.74 22.93
N PRO A 15 6.17 -18.87 23.28
CA PRO A 15 6.12 -20.16 22.58
C PRO A 15 4.74 -20.82 22.64
N VAL A 16 4.31 -21.46 21.55
CA VAL A 16 3.08 -22.25 21.46
C VAL A 16 3.46 -23.69 21.17
N SER A 17 2.99 -24.63 22.02
CA SER A 17 3.18 -26.06 21.79
C SER A 17 2.02 -26.60 20.96
N LEU A 18 2.32 -27.38 19.93
CA LEU A 18 1.34 -28.06 19.09
C LEU A 18 1.59 -29.56 19.14
N ASP A 19 0.54 -30.32 19.41
CA ASP A 19 0.55 -31.76 19.27
C ASP A 19 0.17 -32.13 17.83
N LEU A 20 1.16 -32.46 17.01
CA LEU A 20 0.94 -32.79 15.62
C LEU A 20 0.45 -34.20 15.43
N LYS A 21 -0.70 -34.38 14.79
CA LYS A 21 -1.31 -35.67 14.46
C LYS A 21 -0.82 -36.18 13.11
N PRO A 22 -0.69 -37.49 12.90
CA PRO A 22 -0.41 -38.05 11.58
C PRO A 22 -1.56 -37.69 10.59
N ASP A 23 -1.25 -37.71 9.32
CA ASP A 23 -2.19 -37.48 8.22
C ASP A 23 -3.01 -36.17 8.34
N THR A 24 -2.45 -35.18 9.04
CA THR A 24 -3.08 -33.86 9.29
C THR A 24 -2.21 -32.75 8.74
N GLN A 25 -2.82 -31.87 7.97
CA GLN A 25 -2.24 -30.60 7.55
C GLN A 25 -2.59 -29.52 8.58
N TYR A 26 -1.63 -28.67 8.88
CA TYR A 26 -1.78 -27.58 9.83
C TYR A 26 -1.51 -26.25 9.12
N ASP A 27 -2.48 -25.34 9.18
CA ASP A 27 -2.29 -23.93 8.83
C ASP A 27 -2.19 -23.12 10.12
N VAL A 28 -1.06 -22.44 10.33
CA VAL A 28 -0.82 -21.60 11.51
C VAL A 28 -0.78 -20.14 11.08
N LEU A 29 -1.78 -19.40 11.50
CA LEU A 29 -1.94 -18.01 11.14
C LEU A 29 -1.75 -17.10 12.36
N ALA A 30 -1.07 -15.97 12.16
CA ALA A 30 -1.05 -14.88 13.13
C ALA A 30 -2.23 -13.96 12.82
N VAL A 31 -3.20 -13.86 13.71
CA VAL A 31 -4.44 -13.10 13.48
C VAL A 31 -4.73 -12.12 14.62
N GLY A 32 -5.47 -11.06 14.34
CA GLY A 32 -5.83 -10.03 15.31
C GLY A 32 -5.01 -8.75 15.19
N LYS A 33 -5.17 -7.87 16.16
CA LYS A 33 -4.50 -6.56 16.24
C LYS A 33 -3.56 -6.54 17.44
N LEU A 34 -2.32 -6.04 17.27
CA LEU A 34 -1.35 -5.93 18.37
C LEU A 34 -1.89 -5.11 19.55
N ALA A 35 -2.63 -4.04 19.27
CA ALA A 35 -3.32 -3.25 20.29
C ALA A 35 -4.75 -3.75 20.57
N GLY A 36 -5.15 -4.91 20.01
CA GLY A 36 -6.46 -5.50 20.20
C GLY A 36 -6.61 -6.13 21.59
N SER A 37 -7.86 -6.25 22.03
CA SER A 37 -8.22 -6.92 23.29
C SER A 37 -9.39 -7.87 23.06
N GLY A 38 -9.58 -8.81 23.98
CA GLY A 38 -10.65 -9.84 23.84
C GLY A 38 -10.48 -10.63 22.55
N ASP A 39 -11.55 -10.76 21.77
CA ASP A 39 -11.57 -11.57 20.56
C ASP A 39 -10.66 -11.01 19.46
N THR A 40 -10.39 -9.69 19.45
CA THR A 40 -9.50 -9.06 18.46
C THR A 40 -8.03 -9.06 18.89
N ALA A 41 -7.68 -9.60 20.05
CA ALA A 41 -6.29 -9.69 20.50
C ALA A 41 -5.45 -10.50 19.51
N PHE A 42 -4.22 -10.04 19.30
CA PHE A 42 -3.26 -10.70 18.42
C PHE A 42 -2.83 -12.04 19.00
N GLY A 43 -2.83 -13.08 18.16
CA GLY A 43 -2.43 -14.42 18.59
C GLY A 43 -2.42 -15.43 17.45
N PRO A 44 -1.97 -16.67 17.76
CA PRO A 44 -1.97 -17.73 16.78
C PRO A 44 -3.38 -18.31 16.63
N LEU A 45 -3.74 -18.65 15.39
CA LEU A 45 -4.89 -19.48 15.05
C LEU A 45 -4.38 -20.71 14.33
N VAL A 46 -4.71 -21.90 14.83
CA VAL A 46 -4.32 -23.17 14.23
C VAL A 46 -5.54 -23.83 13.61
N ILE A 47 -5.45 -24.15 12.34
CA ILE A 47 -6.48 -24.84 11.59
C ILE A 47 -5.95 -26.22 11.22
N GLU A 48 -6.69 -27.26 11.56
CA GLU A 48 -6.39 -28.66 11.24
C GLU A 48 -7.29 -29.11 10.08
N ARG A 49 -6.72 -29.78 9.10
CA ARG A 49 -7.46 -30.42 8.02
C ARG A 49 -6.81 -31.74 7.58
N PRO A 50 -7.55 -32.67 6.96
CA PRO A 50 -6.96 -33.90 6.45
C PRO A 50 -5.85 -33.61 5.42
N ASN A 51 -4.71 -34.26 5.54
CA ASN A 51 -3.58 -34.14 4.60
C ASN A 51 -3.86 -34.81 3.25
N GLN A 52 -4.99 -35.46 3.12
CA GLN A 52 -5.46 -36.04 1.85
C GLN A 52 -6.15 -34.94 1.02
N GLY A 53 -5.59 -34.60 -0.12
CA GLY A 53 -6.19 -33.63 -1.06
C GLY A 53 -7.50 -34.15 -1.67
N PRO A 54 -8.24 -33.27 -2.40
CA PRO A 54 -9.46 -33.67 -3.09
C PRO A 54 -9.18 -34.71 -4.18
N THR A 55 -10.16 -35.57 -4.44
CA THR A 55 -10.07 -36.67 -5.43
C THR A 55 -11.17 -36.55 -6.48
N GLY A 56 -11.08 -37.31 -7.58
CA GLY A 56 -12.16 -37.42 -8.56
C GLY A 56 -12.41 -36.18 -9.42
N GLY A 57 -11.50 -35.23 -9.46
CA GLY A 57 -11.68 -33.97 -10.20
C GLY A 57 -12.34 -32.88 -9.39
N ASP A 58 -12.56 -33.09 -8.10
CA ASP A 58 -13.11 -32.10 -7.18
C ASP A 58 -12.04 -31.09 -6.70
N ILE A 59 -12.51 -30.06 -6.02
CA ILE A 59 -11.75 -29.09 -5.24
C ILE A 59 -12.13 -29.20 -3.77
N ARG A 60 -11.24 -28.79 -2.88
CA ARG A 60 -11.52 -28.62 -1.45
C ARG A 60 -11.27 -27.16 -1.08
N VAL A 61 -12.26 -26.54 -0.47
CA VAL A 61 -12.19 -25.15 0.00
C VAL A 61 -12.57 -25.10 1.46
N GLN A 62 -11.72 -24.49 2.29
CA GLN A 62 -12.05 -24.14 3.66
C GLN A 62 -12.01 -22.61 3.79
N VAL A 63 -12.94 -22.03 4.53
CA VAL A 63 -13.07 -20.58 4.65
C VAL A 63 -12.74 -20.15 6.07
N LEU A 64 -12.01 -19.04 6.20
CA LEU A 64 -11.63 -18.42 7.46
C LEU A 64 -11.99 -16.93 7.47
N HIS A 65 -12.60 -16.45 8.53
CA HIS A 65 -12.71 -15.01 8.81
C HIS A 65 -11.53 -14.55 9.67
N ALA A 66 -10.52 -13.92 9.05
CA ALA A 66 -9.30 -13.43 9.68
C ALA A 66 -9.19 -11.89 9.69
N ALA A 67 -10.29 -11.17 9.40
CA ALA A 67 -10.34 -9.70 9.36
C ALA A 67 -10.85 -9.14 10.70
N PRO A 68 -9.99 -8.70 11.62
CA PRO A 68 -10.41 -8.18 12.93
C PRO A 68 -11.11 -6.81 12.86
N GLY A 69 -11.05 -6.13 11.72
CA GLY A 69 -11.73 -4.86 11.46
C GLY A 69 -13.13 -5.01 10.89
N ALA A 70 -13.49 -6.20 10.36
CA ALA A 70 -14.79 -6.46 9.76
C ALA A 70 -15.76 -7.13 10.74
N PRO A 71 -17.10 -6.87 10.62
CA PRO A 71 -18.11 -7.61 11.36
C PRO A 71 -18.21 -9.06 10.87
N ALA A 72 -19.05 -9.87 11.52
CA ALA A 72 -19.43 -11.18 10.99
C ALA A 72 -20.00 -11.03 9.57
N VAL A 73 -19.83 -12.06 8.74
CA VAL A 73 -20.30 -12.07 7.34
C VAL A 73 -21.06 -13.36 7.01
N ASP A 74 -21.97 -13.25 6.05
CA ASP A 74 -22.53 -14.40 5.34
C ASP A 74 -21.69 -14.63 4.07
N ILE A 75 -21.40 -15.90 3.77
CA ILE A 75 -20.57 -16.31 2.63
C ILE A 75 -21.41 -17.05 1.61
N HIS A 76 -21.41 -16.56 0.39
CA HIS A 76 -22.10 -17.16 -0.75
C HIS A 76 -21.07 -17.67 -1.74
N VAL A 77 -21.09 -18.98 -2.03
CA VAL A 77 -20.30 -19.62 -3.09
C VAL A 77 -21.30 -20.09 -4.15
N THR A 78 -21.31 -19.43 -5.29
CA THR A 78 -22.33 -19.63 -6.35
C THR A 78 -21.68 -19.77 -7.71
N ALA A 79 -22.47 -20.16 -8.72
CA ALA A 79 -22.07 -19.93 -10.11
C ALA A 79 -21.99 -18.41 -10.38
N PRO A 80 -21.12 -17.98 -11.31
CA PRO A 80 -20.98 -16.58 -11.68
C PRO A 80 -22.30 -15.94 -12.10
N GLY A 81 -22.59 -14.74 -11.55
CA GLY A 81 -23.81 -14.00 -11.85
C GLY A 81 -25.11 -14.56 -11.26
N ALA A 82 -25.06 -15.64 -10.50
CA ALA A 82 -26.25 -16.20 -9.85
C ALA A 82 -26.83 -15.24 -8.80
N ALA A 83 -28.15 -15.20 -8.68
CA ALA A 83 -28.81 -14.42 -7.64
C ALA A 83 -28.43 -14.92 -6.24
N LEU A 84 -28.28 -13.99 -5.29
CA LEU A 84 -28.08 -14.32 -3.89
C LEU A 84 -29.37 -14.93 -3.31
N THR A 85 -29.21 -16.07 -2.68
CA THR A 85 -30.25 -16.77 -1.93
C THR A 85 -29.71 -17.04 -0.52
N SER A 86 -30.04 -18.17 0.08
CA SER A 86 -29.45 -18.55 1.37
C SER A 86 -27.91 -18.64 1.25
N PRO A 87 -27.16 -18.12 2.22
CA PRO A 87 -25.72 -18.21 2.19
C PRO A 87 -25.24 -19.67 2.31
N THR A 88 -24.10 -19.96 1.71
CA THR A 88 -23.41 -21.25 1.88
C THR A 88 -22.95 -21.43 3.33
N LEU A 89 -22.49 -20.34 3.95
CA LEU A 89 -22.11 -20.28 5.36
C LEU A 89 -22.68 -19.00 5.95
N ALA A 90 -23.41 -19.08 7.05
CA ALA A 90 -24.11 -17.94 7.65
C ALA A 90 -23.41 -17.45 8.92
N ASN A 91 -23.38 -16.13 9.08
CA ASN A 91 -22.97 -15.44 10.31
C ASN A 91 -21.60 -15.91 10.83
N ILE A 92 -20.57 -15.83 9.98
CA ILE A 92 -19.21 -16.26 10.32
C ILE A 92 -18.47 -15.10 11.02
N PRO A 93 -18.24 -15.18 12.35
CA PRO A 93 -17.51 -14.14 13.07
C PRO A 93 -15.99 -14.28 12.92
N PHE A 94 -15.25 -13.24 13.31
CA PHE A 94 -13.80 -13.23 13.34
C PHE A 94 -13.22 -14.45 14.10
N LYS A 95 -12.10 -15.02 13.61
CA LYS A 95 -11.42 -16.25 14.06
C LYS A 95 -12.21 -17.53 13.86
N THR A 96 -13.34 -17.49 13.18
CA THR A 96 -14.12 -18.70 12.85
C THR A 96 -13.77 -19.19 11.45
N TYR A 97 -13.67 -20.50 11.31
CA TYR A 97 -13.45 -21.16 10.02
C TYR A 97 -14.47 -22.30 9.83
N SER A 98 -14.72 -22.63 8.56
CA SER A 98 -15.65 -23.69 8.19
C SER A 98 -14.99 -25.08 8.30
N ASP A 99 -15.80 -26.12 8.27
CA ASP A 99 -15.33 -27.42 7.80
C ASP A 99 -14.93 -27.32 6.32
N PRO A 100 -14.04 -28.21 5.84
CA PRO A 100 -13.68 -28.28 4.44
C PRO A 100 -14.89 -28.60 3.56
N LEU A 101 -15.13 -27.78 2.53
CA LEU A 101 -16.18 -27.95 1.52
C LEU A 101 -15.58 -28.64 0.31
N THR A 102 -16.15 -29.78 -0.11
CA THR A 102 -15.77 -30.44 -1.37
C THR A 102 -16.76 -30.03 -2.44
N LEU A 103 -16.26 -29.49 -3.56
CA LEU A 103 -17.05 -28.99 -4.68
C LEU A 103 -16.46 -29.54 -5.99
N PRO A 104 -17.26 -29.73 -7.05
CA PRO A 104 -16.73 -29.98 -8.39
C PRO A 104 -15.79 -28.86 -8.84
N ALA A 105 -14.76 -29.17 -9.63
CA ALA A 105 -13.97 -28.14 -10.29
C ALA A 105 -14.86 -27.31 -11.22
N GLY A 106 -14.62 -25.99 -11.29
CA GLY A 106 -15.47 -25.11 -12.10
C GLY A 106 -15.20 -23.64 -11.85
N GLU A 107 -16.05 -22.80 -12.41
CA GLU A 107 -16.03 -21.37 -12.21
C GLU A 107 -17.06 -21.00 -11.13
N TYR A 108 -16.59 -20.31 -10.10
CA TYR A 108 -17.38 -19.87 -8.95
C TYR A 108 -17.33 -18.37 -8.79
N GLN A 109 -18.27 -17.83 -8.03
CA GLN A 109 -18.24 -16.46 -7.53
C GLN A 109 -18.45 -16.47 -6.01
N ILE A 110 -17.51 -15.88 -5.30
CA ILE A 110 -17.54 -15.77 -3.84
C ILE A 110 -17.98 -14.36 -3.50
N ARG A 111 -19.12 -14.24 -2.82
CA ARG A 111 -19.63 -12.95 -2.34
C ARG A 111 -19.81 -13.00 -0.84
N LEU A 112 -19.37 -11.95 -0.16
CA LEU A 112 -19.60 -11.73 1.25
C LEU A 112 -20.67 -10.67 1.42
N THR A 113 -21.63 -10.93 2.31
CA THR A 113 -22.68 -9.98 2.67
C THR A 113 -22.70 -9.73 4.16
N LEU A 114 -23.36 -8.66 4.58
CA LEU A 114 -23.70 -8.49 6.00
C LEU A 114 -24.69 -9.57 6.43
N PRO A 115 -24.63 -10.10 7.66
CA PRO A 115 -25.44 -11.22 8.09
C PRO A 115 -26.95 -10.96 7.93
N GLY A 116 -27.62 -11.90 7.26
CA GLY A 116 -29.06 -11.84 7.01
C GLY A 116 -29.51 -10.80 5.99
N THR A 117 -28.56 -10.21 5.22
CA THR A 117 -28.85 -9.23 4.16
C THR A 117 -28.37 -9.71 2.80
N VAL A 118 -28.66 -8.95 1.75
CA VAL A 118 -28.11 -9.10 0.40
C VAL A 118 -27.09 -7.99 0.07
N ASP A 119 -26.69 -7.21 1.07
CA ASP A 119 -25.72 -6.12 0.89
C ASP A 119 -24.31 -6.70 0.72
N VAL A 120 -23.84 -6.75 -0.52
CA VAL A 120 -22.53 -7.30 -0.88
C VAL A 120 -21.45 -6.33 -0.42
N VAL A 121 -20.53 -6.82 0.41
CA VAL A 121 -19.36 -6.08 0.89
C VAL A 121 -18.06 -6.54 0.22
N TYR A 122 -18.09 -7.69 -0.44
CA TYR A 122 -17.00 -8.21 -1.26
C TYR A 122 -17.56 -9.11 -2.37
N ASP A 123 -17.02 -9.01 -3.56
CA ASP A 123 -17.38 -9.85 -4.72
C ASP A 123 -16.11 -10.24 -5.49
N SER A 124 -15.78 -11.53 -5.54
CA SER A 124 -14.59 -12.00 -6.26
C SER A 124 -14.68 -11.82 -7.78
N GLY A 125 -15.88 -11.56 -8.33
CA GLY A 125 -16.14 -11.85 -9.72
C GLY A 125 -16.01 -13.35 -10.04
N PRO A 126 -15.99 -13.73 -11.32
CA PRO A 126 -15.77 -15.11 -11.73
C PRO A 126 -14.36 -15.61 -11.34
N LEU A 127 -14.29 -16.70 -10.59
CA LEU A 127 -13.09 -17.31 -10.04
C LEU A 127 -12.98 -18.76 -10.53
N PRO A 128 -12.02 -19.09 -11.43
CA PRO A 128 -11.80 -20.45 -11.85
C PRO A 128 -11.09 -21.26 -10.75
N LEU A 129 -11.72 -22.33 -10.29
CA LEU A 129 -11.16 -23.28 -9.33
C LEU A 129 -10.91 -24.61 -10.05
N ASN A 130 -9.63 -24.90 -10.29
CA ASN A 130 -9.22 -26.06 -11.09
C ASN A 130 -9.23 -27.34 -10.25
N ALA A 131 -9.46 -28.48 -10.92
CA ALA A 131 -9.46 -29.80 -10.31
C ALA A 131 -8.18 -30.03 -9.48
N GLY A 132 -8.35 -30.59 -8.29
CA GLY A 132 -7.28 -30.84 -7.32
C GLY A 132 -6.88 -29.63 -6.47
N ALA A 133 -7.49 -28.45 -6.68
CA ALA A 133 -7.24 -27.30 -5.80
C ALA A 133 -7.66 -27.59 -4.37
N ASP A 134 -6.76 -27.30 -3.43
CA ASP A 134 -6.95 -27.47 -1.99
C ASP A 134 -6.61 -26.16 -1.28
N LEU A 135 -7.62 -25.35 -0.97
CA LEU A 135 -7.47 -23.97 -0.62
C LEU A 135 -8.04 -23.66 0.76
N LEU A 136 -7.28 -22.91 1.55
CA LEU A 136 -7.82 -22.10 2.64
C LEU A 136 -8.05 -20.69 2.12
N ILE A 137 -9.31 -20.25 2.08
CA ILE A 137 -9.67 -18.88 1.68
C ILE A 137 -9.91 -18.06 2.93
N ALA A 138 -9.00 -17.15 3.21
CA ALA A 138 -9.05 -16.29 4.39
C ALA A 138 -9.52 -14.88 4.02
N ALA A 139 -10.58 -14.40 4.66
CA ALA A 139 -10.95 -12.98 4.61
C ALA A 139 -10.06 -12.21 5.60
N ILE A 140 -9.28 -11.26 5.12
CA ILE A 140 -8.41 -10.37 5.89
C ILE A 140 -8.88 -8.92 5.74
N ASP A 141 -8.42 -8.00 6.62
CA ASP A 141 -8.68 -6.57 6.44
C ASP A 141 -8.13 -6.10 5.09
N ASN A 142 -8.92 -5.37 4.30
CA ASN A 142 -8.46 -4.77 3.05
C ASN A 142 -7.61 -3.54 3.36
N LEU A 143 -6.32 -3.58 2.98
CA LEU A 143 -5.37 -2.48 3.08
C LEU A 143 -5.16 -1.78 1.73
N GLY A 144 -5.81 -2.27 0.67
CA GLY A 144 -5.78 -1.71 -0.67
C GLY A 144 -6.76 -0.55 -0.86
N ALA A 145 -6.92 -0.16 -2.11
CA ALA A 145 -7.91 0.79 -2.58
C ALA A 145 -9.26 0.11 -2.79
N GLY A 146 -10.34 0.90 -2.76
CA GLY A 146 -11.67 0.41 -3.06
C GLY A 146 -12.61 0.30 -1.87
N PRO A 147 -13.89 0.02 -2.12
CA PRO A 147 -14.95 0.09 -1.12
C PRO A 147 -15.03 -1.14 -0.22
N SER A 148 -14.47 -2.29 -0.64
CA SER A 148 -14.54 -3.51 0.15
C SER A 148 -13.77 -3.39 1.47
N PRO A 149 -14.36 -3.71 2.64
CA PRO A 149 -13.65 -3.68 3.91
C PRO A 149 -12.70 -4.88 4.08
N VAL A 150 -12.83 -5.90 3.23
CA VAL A 150 -12.05 -7.13 3.30
C VAL A 150 -11.45 -7.47 1.95
N GLN A 151 -10.34 -8.18 1.99
CA GLN A 151 -9.70 -8.87 0.87
C GLN A 151 -9.68 -10.36 1.16
N LEU A 152 -9.82 -11.20 0.15
CA LEU A 152 -9.60 -12.63 0.30
C LEU A 152 -8.17 -13.01 -0.07
N LEU A 153 -7.63 -13.99 0.68
CA LEU A 153 -6.39 -14.70 0.34
C LEU A 153 -6.73 -16.16 0.05
N ALA A 154 -6.38 -16.63 -1.14
CA ALA A 154 -6.36 -18.07 -1.43
C ALA A 154 -4.99 -18.62 -1.01
N ILE A 155 -4.97 -19.47 -0.01
CA ILE A 155 -3.77 -20.08 0.57
C ILE A 155 -3.76 -21.56 0.18
N ASP A 156 -2.68 -21.97 -0.46
CA ASP A 156 -2.39 -23.36 -0.79
C ASP A 156 -1.07 -23.83 -0.15
N GLY A 157 -0.62 -25.03 -0.47
CA GLY A 157 0.66 -25.53 0.05
C GLY A 157 1.90 -24.81 -0.48
N ALA A 158 1.77 -23.94 -1.48
CA ALA A 158 2.87 -23.22 -2.12
C ALA A 158 2.95 -21.74 -1.69
N GLY A 159 1.82 -21.13 -1.32
CA GLY A 159 1.79 -19.73 -0.93
C GLY A 159 0.40 -19.16 -0.70
N ALA A 160 0.30 -17.83 -0.77
CA ALA A 160 -0.94 -17.10 -0.64
C ALA A 160 -1.11 -16.13 -1.83
N THR A 161 -2.24 -16.22 -2.49
CA THR A 161 -2.59 -15.36 -3.63
C THR A 161 -3.75 -14.44 -3.24
N PRO A 162 -3.61 -13.11 -3.35
CA PRO A 162 -4.70 -12.19 -3.13
C PRO A 162 -5.81 -12.38 -4.17
N LEU A 163 -7.05 -12.42 -3.70
CA LEU A 163 -8.25 -12.34 -4.52
C LEU A 163 -8.87 -10.97 -4.25
N LEU A 164 -8.75 -10.07 -5.21
CA LEU A 164 -9.28 -8.72 -5.10
C LEU A 164 -10.80 -8.74 -5.32
N SER A 165 -11.52 -7.75 -4.74
CA SER A 165 -12.91 -7.52 -5.10
C SER A 165 -13.00 -7.08 -6.57
N ALA A 166 -14.06 -7.47 -7.27
CA ALA A 166 -14.27 -7.11 -8.67
C ALA A 166 -14.45 -5.59 -8.90
N ASP A 167 -14.81 -4.87 -7.83
CA ASP A 167 -14.93 -3.41 -7.78
C ASP A 167 -13.73 -2.73 -7.14
N GLU A 168 -12.63 -3.46 -6.90
CA GLU A 168 -11.40 -2.89 -6.33
C GLU A 168 -10.81 -1.83 -7.27
N GLN A 169 -10.44 -0.71 -6.68
CA GLN A 169 -9.94 0.45 -7.40
C GLN A 169 -8.42 0.60 -7.26
N ALA A 170 -7.84 1.45 -8.08
CA ALA A 170 -6.53 2.02 -7.84
C ALA A 170 -6.69 3.31 -7.03
N GLN A 171 -5.66 3.71 -6.30
CA GLN A 171 -5.56 5.05 -5.71
C GLN A 171 -4.40 5.80 -6.30
N LEU A 172 -4.63 7.05 -6.68
CA LEU A 172 -3.61 7.93 -7.23
C LEU A 172 -3.57 9.26 -6.48
N ARG A 173 -2.40 9.65 -6.03
CA ARG A 173 -2.09 10.99 -5.56
C ARG A 173 -1.17 11.67 -6.57
N VAL A 174 -1.48 12.91 -6.94
CA VAL A 174 -0.59 13.74 -7.77
C VAL A 174 0.09 14.76 -6.88
N VAL A 175 1.40 14.95 -7.08
CA VAL A 175 2.24 15.86 -6.28
C VAL A 175 2.96 16.83 -7.21
N HIS A 176 2.83 18.13 -6.94
CA HIS A 176 3.54 19.15 -7.68
C HIS A 176 4.90 19.43 -7.05
N GLY A 177 5.96 18.83 -7.63
CA GLY A 177 7.34 18.92 -7.14
C GLY A 177 8.25 19.89 -7.91
N VAL A 178 7.73 20.70 -8.84
CA VAL A 178 8.50 21.62 -9.70
C VAL A 178 8.48 23.02 -9.13
N ALA A 179 9.60 23.48 -8.59
CA ALA A 179 9.69 24.72 -7.82
C ALA A 179 9.51 26.00 -8.65
N ASP A 180 9.97 26.01 -9.90
CA ASP A 180 9.92 27.15 -10.81
C ASP A 180 8.68 27.17 -11.72
N ALA A 181 7.75 26.20 -11.55
CA ALA A 181 6.50 26.17 -12.29
C ALA A 181 5.35 26.83 -11.49
N PRO A 182 4.39 27.49 -12.17
CA PRO A 182 3.21 28.04 -11.52
C PRO A 182 2.28 26.91 -11.05
N ALA A 183 1.20 27.27 -10.35
CA ALA A 183 0.12 26.33 -10.05
C ALA A 183 -0.43 25.72 -11.34
N VAL A 184 -0.84 24.45 -11.28
CA VAL A 184 -1.20 23.65 -12.45
C VAL A 184 -2.61 23.08 -12.37
N ASP A 185 -3.18 22.80 -13.53
CA ASP A 185 -4.38 22.01 -13.72
C ASP A 185 -3.99 20.64 -14.28
N ILE A 186 -4.62 19.58 -13.76
CA ILE A 186 -4.38 18.20 -14.16
C ILE A 186 -5.62 17.69 -14.90
N ARG A 187 -5.45 17.35 -16.17
CA ARG A 187 -6.46 16.74 -17.01
C ARG A 187 -6.31 15.24 -16.97
N VAL A 188 -7.42 14.53 -16.86
CA VAL A 188 -7.46 13.07 -16.86
C VAL A 188 -8.25 12.62 -18.09
N ASN A 189 -7.66 11.80 -18.95
CA ASN A 189 -8.28 11.32 -20.20
C ASN A 189 -8.87 12.44 -21.05
N GLY A 190 -8.15 13.56 -21.17
CA GLY A 190 -8.56 14.73 -21.93
C GLY A 190 -9.61 15.63 -21.25
N VAL A 191 -10.13 15.24 -20.10
CA VAL A 191 -11.14 16.00 -19.35
C VAL A 191 -10.46 17.07 -18.49
N ALA A 192 -10.80 18.35 -18.71
CA ALA A 192 -10.29 19.45 -17.89
C ALA A 192 -10.92 19.43 -16.48
N PRO A 193 -10.13 19.71 -15.43
CA PRO A 193 -10.67 19.80 -14.09
C PRO A 193 -11.58 21.03 -13.93
N THR A 194 -12.61 20.90 -13.10
CA THR A 194 -13.56 21.99 -12.81
C THR A 194 -13.44 22.50 -11.37
N ALA A 195 -12.63 21.83 -10.54
CA ALA A 195 -12.42 22.16 -9.14
C ALA A 195 -11.15 21.50 -8.58
N ALA A 196 -10.73 21.92 -7.38
CA ALA A 196 -9.74 21.17 -6.61
C ALA A 196 -10.22 19.72 -6.35
N PRO A 197 -9.30 18.75 -6.15
CA PRO A 197 -7.86 18.96 -6.02
C PRO A 197 -7.06 18.96 -7.35
N LEU A 198 -7.71 18.72 -8.50
CA LEU A 198 -7.04 18.64 -9.79
C LEU A 198 -6.86 20.03 -10.47
N GLN A 199 -7.52 21.07 -9.96
CA GLN A 199 -7.41 22.44 -10.44
C GLN A 199 -6.60 23.30 -9.48
N GLY A 200 -5.65 24.06 -10.00
CA GLY A 200 -4.88 25.03 -9.23
C GLY A 200 -3.90 24.41 -8.24
N LEU A 201 -3.35 23.23 -8.52
CA LEU A 201 -2.40 22.55 -7.64
C LEU A 201 -1.09 23.34 -7.59
N ALA A 202 -0.78 23.93 -6.44
CA ALA A 202 0.42 24.74 -6.23
C ALA A 202 1.65 23.85 -5.94
N PHE A 203 2.85 24.43 -6.08
CA PHE A 203 4.10 23.79 -5.66
C PHE A 203 4.02 23.24 -4.23
N LYS A 204 4.54 22.03 -3.98
CA LYS A 204 4.40 21.22 -2.76
C LYS A 204 2.98 20.76 -2.44
N GLY A 205 2.00 21.17 -3.23
CA GLY A 205 0.63 20.65 -3.10
C GLY A 205 0.53 19.21 -3.58
N ASN A 206 -0.46 18.50 -3.02
CA ASN A 206 -0.86 17.20 -3.50
C ASN A 206 -2.38 17.07 -3.50
N THR A 207 -2.91 16.15 -4.30
CA THR A 207 -4.36 15.94 -4.44
C THR A 207 -4.99 15.15 -3.29
N GLY A 208 -4.20 14.56 -2.41
CA GLY A 208 -4.64 13.39 -1.67
C GLY A 208 -4.82 12.17 -2.60
N TYR A 209 -5.19 11.03 -2.04
CA TYR A 209 -5.49 9.85 -2.85
C TYR A 209 -6.88 9.95 -3.46
N LEU A 210 -6.95 9.80 -4.77
CA LEU A 210 -8.16 9.74 -5.58
C LEU A 210 -8.42 8.28 -5.94
N ASP A 211 -9.64 7.81 -5.72
CA ASP A 211 -10.05 6.47 -6.13
C ASP A 211 -10.37 6.48 -7.64
N LEU A 212 -9.70 5.61 -8.39
CA LEU A 212 -9.83 5.48 -9.84
C LEU A 212 -10.07 4.02 -10.20
N ALA A 213 -10.90 3.75 -11.19
CA ALA A 213 -11.03 2.40 -11.73
C ALA A 213 -9.67 1.89 -12.24
N ALA A 214 -9.44 0.58 -12.14
CA ALA A 214 -8.23 0.00 -12.71
C ALA A 214 -8.27 0.08 -14.24
N ALA A 215 -7.39 0.88 -14.83
CA ALA A 215 -7.30 1.15 -16.27
C ALA A 215 -6.00 1.88 -16.60
N ASP A 216 -5.75 2.07 -17.89
CA ASP A 216 -4.72 2.98 -18.36
C ASP A 216 -5.30 4.40 -18.43
N TYR A 217 -4.50 5.39 -18.01
CA TYR A 217 -4.91 6.80 -17.95
C TYR A 217 -3.93 7.71 -18.66
N ASP A 218 -4.48 8.76 -19.29
CA ASP A 218 -3.70 9.88 -19.82
C ASP A 218 -3.76 11.05 -18.83
N PHE A 219 -2.60 11.51 -18.35
CA PHE A 219 -2.48 12.70 -17.51
C PHE A 219 -1.79 13.82 -18.26
N VAL A 220 -2.48 14.95 -18.45
CA VAL A 220 -1.92 16.14 -19.05
C VAL A 220 -1.91 17.26 -18.01
N VAL A 221 -0.75 17.87 -17.79
CA VAL A 221 -0.56 18.96 -16.84
C VAL A 221 -0.33 20.27 -17.61
N THR A 222 -1.10 21.30 -17.26
CA THR A 222 -1.01 22.63 -17.86
C THR A 222 -0.98 23.70 -16.76
N PRO A 223 -0.49 24.93 -17.03
CA PRO A 223 -0.67 26.04 -16.10
C PRO A 223 -2.15 26.28 -15.80
N THR A 224 -2.47 26.64 -14.54
CA THR A 224 -3.86 26.86 -14.11
C THR A 224 -4.62 27.83 -15.01
N GLY A 225 -5.81 27.40 -15.45
CA GLY A 225 -6.69 28.17 -16.31
C GLY A 225 -6.28 28.22 -17.80
N ALA A 226 -5.20 27.52 -18.16
CA ALA A 226 -4.71 27.48 -19.55
C ALA A 226 -4.84 26.06 -20.14
N ALA A 227 -5.00 25.97 -21.45
CA ALA A 227 -4.97 24.70 -22.17
C ALA A 227 -3.55 24.33 -22.66
N THR A 228 -2.68 25.32 -22.74
CA THR A 228 -1.30 25.22 -23.25
C THR A 228 -0.40 26.19 -22.49
N PRO A 229 0.93 25.91 -22.40
CA PRO A 229 1.58 24.70 -22.88
C PRO A 229 1.20 23.46 -22.06
N GLU A 230 1.24 22.28 -22.65
CA GLU A 230 1.25 21.02 -21.93
C GLU A 230 2.67 20.82 -21.38
N VAL A 231 2.83 20.92 -20.06
CA VAL A 231 4.16 20.78 -19.42
C VAL A 231 4.48 19.33 -19.06
N ILE A 232 3.45 18.49 -18.91
CA ILE A 232 3.54 17.04 -18.84
C ILE A 232 2.43 16.47 -19.74
N ASN A 233 2.79 15.45 -20.50
CA ASN A 233 1.86 14.60 -21.24
C ASN A 233 2.26 13.15 -20.98
N ALA A 234 1.63 12.52 -19.98
CA ALA A 234 1.86 11.15 -19.57
C ALA A 234 0.71 10.29 -20.08
N GLY A 235 0.90 9.64 -21.22
CA GLY A 235 -0.07 8.71 -21.80
C GLY A 235 0.12 7.29 -21.27
N ASP A 236 -0.95 6.49 -21.33
CA ASP A 236 -0.96 5.05 -21.02
C ASP A 236 -0.37 4.72 -19.62
N VAL A 237 -0.67 5.54 -18.60
CA VAL A 237 -0.23 5.27 -17.22
C VAL A 237 -1.09 4.14 -16.63
N PRO A 238 -0.53 2.93 -16.40
CA PRO A 238 -1.32 1.79 -15.96
C PRO A 238 -1.60 1.86 -14.46
N LEU A 239 -2.85 2.01 -14.07
CA LEU A 239 -3.30 1.93 -12.68
C LEU A 239 -3.97 0.57 -12.43
N LYS A 240 -3.41 -0.22 -11.52
CA LYS A 240 -3.89 -1.57 -11.20
C LYS A 240 -4.77 -1.55 -9.96
N ALA A 241 -5.80 -2.40 -9.95
CA ALA A 241 -6.68 -2.60 -8.79
C ALA A 241 -5.89 -2.95 -7.54
N GLY A 242 -6.29 -2.39 -6.40
CA GLY A 242 -5.66 -2.59 -5.09
C GLY A 242 -4.32 -1.90 -4.89
N VAL A 243 -3.83 -1.17 -5.89
CA VAL A 243 -2.51 -0.50 -5.83
C VAL A 243 -2.67 1.00 -5.62
N ARG A 244 -1.82 1.54 -4.75
CA ARG A 244 -1.67 2.98 -4.51
C ARG A 244 -0.49 3.54 -5.26
N TYR A 245 -0.64 4.75 -5.77
CA TYR A 245 0.38 5.42 -6.54
C TYR A 245 0.53 6.88 -6.14
N SER A 246 1.76 7.39 -6.21
CA SER A 246 2.06 8.82 -6.22
C SER A 246 2.68 9.19 -7.57
N LEU A 247 2.04 10.11 -8.29
CA LEU A 247 2.55 10.69 -9.52
C LEU A 247 3.14 12.05 -9.20
N PHE A 248 4.46 12.15 -9.17
CA PHE A 248 5.18 13.40 -8.97
C PHE A 248 5.43 14.09 -10.32
N ALA A 249 5.17 15.38 -10.39
CA ALA A 249 5.82 16.23 -11.38
C ALA A 249 7.19 16.61 -10.83
N VAL A 250 8.27 16.24 -11.52
CA VAL A 250 9.66 16.51 -11.13
C VAL A 250 10.41 17.19 -12.28
N GLY A 251 11.54 17.82 -11.99
CA GLY A 251 12.32 18.55 -13.00
C GLY A 251 12.25 20.07 -12.83
N GLN A 252 12.55 20.82 -13.90
CA GLN A 252 12.55 22.28 -13.94
C GLN A 252 11.89 22.79 -15.21
N LEU A 253 11.17 23.92 -15.10
CA LEU A 253 10.59 24.62 -16.26
C LEU A 253 11.69 25.36 -17.05
N LEU A 254 12.61 26.01 -16.35
CA LEU A 254 13.75 26.75 -16.91
C LEU A 254 15.03 25.95 -16.67
N ASP A 255 15.28 24.96 -17.52
CA ASP A 255 16.37 24.03 -17.29
C ASP A 255 17.56 24.25 -18.24
N PRO A 256 18.70 24.79 -17.72
CA PRO A 256 19.95 24.84 -18.46
C PRO A 256 20.72 23.51 -18.50
N ALA A 257 20.33 22.52 -17.67
CA ALA A 257 21.07 21.26 -17.48
C ALA A 257 20.42 20.04 -18.16
N GLY A 258 19.19 20.18 -18.71
CA GLY A 258 18.47 19.09 -19.40
C GLY A 258 17.53 18.26 -18.53
N GLU A 259 17.26 18.69 -17.28
CA GLU A 259 16.33 18.05 -16.37
C GLU A 259 14.90 18.59 -16.53
N THR A 260 14.36 18.45 -17.74
CA THR A 260 13.01 18.92 -18.09
C THR A 260 11.93 18.34 -17.18
N ILE A 261 10.78 19.01 -17.11
CA ILE A 261 9.64 18.52 -16.32
C ILE A 261 9.16 17.17 -16.89
N GLU A 262 9.04 16.18 -16.00
CA GLU A 262 8.53 14.86 -16.35
C GLU A 262 7.70 14.26 -15.23
N PRO A 263 6.83 13.28 -15.54
CA PRO A 263 6.10 12.50 -14.54
C PRO A 263 6.99 11.40 -13.93
N LEU A 264 6.95 11.25 -12.62
CA LEU A 264 7.57 10.14 -11.89
C LEU A 264 6.48 9.39 -11.13
N LEU A 265 6.15 8.17 -11.59
CA LEU A 265 5.15 7.32 -10.96
C LEU A 265 5.83 6.39 -9.94
N LEU A 266 5.40 6.46 -8.69
CA LEU A 266 5.84 5.60 -7.60
C LEU A 266 4.67 4.75 -7.12
N THR A 267 4.97 3.49 -6.72
CA THR A 267 4.00 2.63 -6.03
C THR A 267 4.11 2.85 -4.53
N ASP A 268 2.99 3.13 -3.88
CA ASP A 268 2.93 3.45 -2.46
C ASP A 268 2.53 2.23 -1.63
N SER A 269 3.05 2.16 -0.40
CA SER A 269 2.63 1.15 0.58
C SER A 269 1.42 1.69 1.37
N GLY A 270 0.34 0.93 1.38
CA GLY A 270 -0.81 1.19 2.25
C GLY A 270 -0.74 0.45 3.60
N ARG A 271 0.33 -0.29 3.86
CA ARG A 271 0.44 -1.17 5.02
C ARG A 271 1.18 -0.50 6.18
N ALA A 272 0.44 -0.07 7.18
CA ALA A 272 1.01 0.35 8.47
C ALA A 272 1.51 -0.86 9.28
N VAL A 273 2.70 -0.74 9.88
CA VAL A 273 3.30 -1.75 10.77
C VAL A 273 3.26 -1.23 12.19
N ALA A 274 2.55 -1.93 13.08
CA ALA A 274 2.26 -1.43 14.43
C ALA A 274 3.47 -1.33 15.36
N THR A 275 4.64 -1.81 14.94
CA THR A 275 5.89 -1.83 15.75
C THR A 275 6.97 -0.90 15.23
N GLU A 276 6.72 -0.22 14.11
CA GLU A 276 7.71 0.64 13.43
C GLU A 276 7.03 1.69 12.56
N ALA A 277 7.76 2.72 12.19
CA ALA A 277 7.44 3.59 11.07
C ALA A 277 8.05 3.04 9.78
N GLN A 278 7.41 3.30 8.64
CA GLN A 278 7.97 3.05 7.32
C GLN A 278 8.23 4.39 6.63
N LEU A 279 9.46 4.63 6.24
CA LEU A 279 9.90 5.88 5.64
C LEU A 279 10.51 5.63 4.27
N ARG A 280 9.94 6.22 3.23
CA ARG A 280 10.54 6.31 1.89
C ARG A 280 11.16 7.68 1.72
N VAL A 281 12.36 7.73 1.15
CA VAL A 281 13.04 8.97 0.76
C VAL A 281 13.10 9.05 -0.75
N LEU A 282 12.68 10.19 -1.31
CA LEU A 282 12.72 10.50 -2.74
C LEU A 282 13.64 11.69 -2.98
N HIS A 283 14.58 11.58 -3.89
CA HIS A 283 15.38 12.71 -4.38
C HIS A 283 14.68 13.32 -5.61
N ALA A 284 13.94 14.41 -5.41
CA ALA A 284 13.19 15.12 -6.45
C ALA A 284 13.70 16.57 -6.68
N ALA A 285 14.94 16.89 -6.27
CA ALA A 285 15.58 18.19 -6.48
C ALA A 285 16.57 18.10 -7.66
N PRO A 286 16.18 18.54 -8.88
CA PRO A 286 16.98 18.34 -10.10
C PRO A 286 18.32 19.07 -10.08
N THR A 287 18.45 20.19 -9.37
CA THR A 287 19.70 20.98 -9.27
C THR A 287 20.71 20.43 -8.28
N ALA A 288 20.28 19.53 -7.39
CA ALA A 288 21.18 18.94 -6.40
C ALA A 288 21.90 17.72 -7.00
N PRO A 289 23.22 17.53 -6.69
CA PRO A 289 23.91 16.32 -7.07
C PRO A 289 23.34 15.12 -6.32
N ALA A 290 23.88 13.91 -6.58
CA ALA A 290 23.55 12.75 -5.75
C ALA A 290 23.77 13.07 -4.27
N VAL A 291 22.88 12.63 -3.39
CA VAL A 291 22.86 13.01 -1.98
C VAL A 291 23.09 11.82 -1.05
N ASP A 292 23.65 12.11 0.13
CA ASP A 292 23.67 11.20 1.27
C ASP A 292 22.63 11.66 2.30
N VAL A 293 21.86 10.71 2.84
CA VAL A 293 20.81 11.01 3.82
C VAL A 293 21.19 10.42 5.18
N TYR A 294 21.11 11.24 6.19
CA TYR A 294 21.36 10.88 7.59
C TYR A 294 20.07 10.97 8.38
N LEU A 295 19.84 9.97 9.21
CA LEU A 295 18.76 9.94 10.20
C LEU A 295 19.45 9.62 11.54
N THR A 296 19.55 10.61 12.42
CA THR A 296 20.30 10.53 13.67
C THR A 296 19.46 11.02 14.85
N THR A 297 19.81 10.67 16.07
CA THR A 297 19.17 11.17 17.27
C THR A 297 19.69 12.54 17.71
N GLY A 298 20.81 12.98 17.15
CA GLY A 298 21.43 14.29 17.40
C GLY A 298 21.74 15.03 16.11
N SER A 299 22.08 16.30 16.20
CA SER A 299 22.37 17.16 15.03
C SER A 299 23.78 16.98 14.45
N ASP A 300 24.69 16.38 15.17
CA ASP A 300 26.08 16.15 14.70
C ASP A 300 26.18 14.88 13.88
N ILE A 301 26.50 15.04 12.59
CA ILE A 301 26.70 13.94 11.65
C ILE A 301 28.17 13.64 11.34
N SER A 302 29.13 14.31 11.99
CA SER A 302 30.56 14.21 11.68
C SER A 302 31.08 12.77 11.69
N SER A 303 30.65 11.96 12.67
CA SER A 303 30.97 10.53 12.80
C SER A 303 29.86 9.58 12.32
N ALA A 304 28.68 10.11 11.92
CA ALA A 304 27.57 9.30 11.51
C ALA A 304 27.78 8.69 10.12
N THR A 305 27.24 7.48 9.92
CA THR A 305 27.12 6.86 8.59
C THR A 305 25.76 7.22 7.99
N PRO A 306 25.68 7.61 6.71
CA PRO A 306 24.40 7.88 6.07
C PRO A 306 23.55 6.59 6.00
N VAL A 307 22.25 6.72 6.21
CA VAL A 307 21.29 5.62 6.05
C VAL A 307 21.05 5.32 4.58
N LEU A 308 21.18 6.34 3.72
CA LEU A 308 21.16 6.24 2.27
C LEU A 308 22.38 6.98 1.72
N LYS A 309 23.04 6.38 0.74
CA LYS A 309 24.25 6.91 0.16
C LYS A 309 24.13 7.07 -1.35
N ALA A 310 24.62 8.19 -1.84
CA ALA A 310 24.71 8.52 -3.27
C ALA A 310 23.35 8.32 -3.99
N VAL A 311 22.28 8.81 -3.40
CA VAL A 311 20.92 8.77 -4.00
C VAL A 311 20.87 9.77 -5.16
N PRO A 312 20.75 9.32 -6.42
CA PRO A 312 20.68 10.23 -7.55
C PRO A 312 19.28 10.85 -7.69
N PHE A 313 19.18 11.92 -8.47
CA PHE A 313 17.88 12.51 -8.83
C PHE A 313 16.90 11.46 -9.38
N LYS A 314 15.62 11.56 -9.00
CA LYS A 314 14.51 10.62 -9.30
C LYS A 314 14.58 9.27 -8.59
N ALA A 315 15.63 8.95 -7.88
CA ALA A 315 15.69 7.70 -7.13
C ALA A 315 14.93 7.82 -5.81
N ASP A 316 14.27 6.74 -5.44
CA ASP A 316 13.67 6.55 -4.13
C ASP A 316 14.30 5.35 -3.40
N SER A 317 14.17 5.33 -2.09
CA SER A 317 14.76 4.29 -1.23
C SER A 317 13.91 3.02 -1.11
N GLY A 318 12.68 3.02 -1.64
CA GLY A 318 11.66 2.14 -1.10
C GLY A 318 11.35 2.49 0.36
N TYR A 319 10.48 1.70 0.99
CA TYR A 319 10.11 1.93 2.40
C TYR A 319 11.11 1.25 3.33
N LEU A 320 11.76 2.07 4.16
CA LEU A 320 12.69 1.65 5.20
C LEU A 320 11.94 1.51 6.53
N ALA A 321 12.12 0.39 7.22
CA ALA A 321 11.63 0.20 8.57
C ALA A 321 12.47 1.03 9.55
N VAL A 322 11.83 1.91 10.32
CA VAL A 322 12.48 2.80 11.29
C VAL A 322 11.78 2.66 12.65
N ALA A 323 12.55 2.51 13.72
CA ALA A 323 11.98 2.50 15.07
C ALA A 323 11.28 3.84 15.38
N ALA A 324 10.19 3.81 16.16
CA ALA A 324 9.57 5.04 16.64
C ALA A 324 10.55 5.84 17.51
N GLY A 325 10.56 7.16 17.35
CA GLY A 325 11.47 8.03 18.10
C GLY A 325 11.61 9.42 17.49
N ASP A 326 12.38 10.25 18.15
CA ASP A 326 12.75 11.59 17.70
C ASP A 326 14.09 11.56 16.98
N TYR A 327 14.12 12.06 15.76
CA TYR A 327 15.28 12.04 14.89
C TYR A 327 15.59 13.42 14.32
N GLN A 328 16.80 13.55 13.80
CA GLN A 328 17.24 14.65 12.95
C GLN A 328 17.51 14.11 11.55
N VAL A 329 16.84 14.66 10.56
CA VAL A 329 17.11 14.39 9.15
C VAL A 329 18.12 15.41 8.65
N THR A 330 19.23 14.93 8.10
CA THR A 330 20.24 15.76 7.44
C THR A 330 20.54 15.18 6.08
N VAL A 331 20.52 16.01 5.05
CA VAL A 331 20.90 15.66 3.67
C VAL A 331 22.14 16.44 3.29
N THR A 332 23.11 15.76 2.70
CA THR A 332 24.37 16.36 2.20
C THR A 332 24.61 15.98 0.75
N ALA A 333 25.47 16.68 0.06
CA ALA A 333 26.03 16.17 -1.19
C ALA A 333 26.77 14.85 -0.91
N SER A 334 26.72 13.91 -1.85
CA SER A 334 27.32 12.59 -1.63
C SER A 334 28.83 12.67 -1.37
N GLY A 335 29.24 12.04 -0.25
CA GLY A 335 30.62 12.05 0.22
C GLY A 335 31.02 13.29 1.02
N ASP A 336 30.11 14.24 1.22
CA ASP A 336 30.33 15.44 2.03
C ASP A 336 29.63 15.32 3.40
N LYS A 337 29.96 16.21 4.33
CA LYS A 337 29.32 16.36 5.64
C LYS A 337 28.66 17.73 5.83
N ALA A 338 28.80 18.64 4.85
CA ALA A 338 28.10 19.92 4.91
C ALA A 338 26.61 19.75 4.61
N PRO A 339 25.72 20.10 5.54
CA PRO A 339 24.27 19.98 5.30
C PRO A 339 23.80 20.86 4.15
N VAL A 340 22.99 20.30 3.25
CA VAL A 340 22.19 21.05 2.26
C VAL A 340 20.72 21.08 2.65
N ILE A 341 20.26 20.08 3.45
CA ILE A 341 18.97 20.13 4.17
C ILE A 341 19.24 19.76 5.63
N GLY A 342 18.68 20.51 6.55
CA GLY A 342 18.70 20.18 7.97
C GLY A 342 19.96 20.63 8.72
N PRO A 343 20.15 20.14 9.96
CA PRO A 343 19.33 19.10 10.62
C PRO A 343 17.89 19.54 10.90
N LEU A 344 16.92 18.72 10.45
CA LEU A 344 15.49 18.95 10.65
C LEU A 344 14.92 17.92 11.64
N PRO A 345 14.22 18.35 12.71
CA PRO A 345 13.60 17.42 13.65
C PRO A 345 12.42 16.70 13.00
N VAL A 346 12.38 15.37 13.15
CA VAL A 346 11.27 14.51 12.73
C VAL A 346 10.94 13.52 13.83
N THR A 347 9.68 13.46 14.23
CA THR A 347 9.17 12.44 15.15
C THR A 347 8.49 11.34 14.34
N LEU A 348 8.96 10.12 14.46
CA LEU A 348 8.39 8.94 13.83
C LEU A 348 7.63 8.12 14.87
N ALA A 349 6.40 7.73 14.55
CA ALA A 349 5.57 6.91 15.41
C ALA A 349 5.31 5.54 14.75
N ASN A 350 5.10 4.52 15.59
CA ASN A 350 4.67 3.21 15.10
C ASN A 350 3.40 3.32 14.28
N GLY A 351 3.36 2.59 13.17
CA GLY A 351 2.22 2.58 12.24
C GLY A 351 2.20 3.72 11.22
N GLN A 352 3.13 4.66 11.27
CA GLN A 352 3.27 5.67 10.21
C GLN A 352 3.90 5.06 8.95
N VAL A 353 3.41 5.50 7.79
CA VAL A 353 4.01 5.23 6.48
C VAL A 353 4.16 6.56 5.77
N LEU A 354 5.38 7.00 5.54
CA LEU A 354 5.69 8.34 5.10
C LEU A 354 6.59 8.33 3.86
N THR A 355 6.39 9.31 2.98
CA THR A 355 7.35 9.67 1.95
C THR A 355 7.93 11.04 2.24
N ALA A 356 9.27 11.11 2.35
CA ALA A 356 10.05 12.32 2.48
C ALA A 356 10.69 12.64 1.12
N ALA A 357 10.19 13.66 0.41
CA ALA A 357 10.72 14.10 -0.87
C ALA A 357 11.59 15.34 -0.69
N ALA A 358 12.85 15.27 -1.11
CA ALA A 358 13.73 16.43 -1.23
C ALA A 358 13.40 17.14 -2.54
N LEU A 359 12.85 18.36 -2.46
CA LEU A 359 12.49 19.23 -3.59
C LEU A 359 13.44 20.41 -3.67
N SER A 360 13.53 21.04 -4.85
CA SER A 360 14.23 22.33 -4.97
C SER A 360 13.50 23.44 -4.22
N ASP A 361 14.20 24.49 -3.83
CA ASP A 361 13.61 25.69 -3.22
C ASP A 361 12.65 26.42 -4.20
N SER A 362 11.57 27.00 -3.65
CA SER A 362 10.55 27.75 -4.39
C SER A 362 11.01 29.04 -5.05
N VAL A 363 12.22 29.51 -4.72
CA VAL A 363 12.79 30.77 -5.27
C VAL A 363 13.79 30.52 -6.38
N GLY A 364 13.92 29.25 -6.86
CA GLY A 364 14.92 28.87 -7.86
C GLY A 364 16.35 28.83 -7.28
N GLY A 365 16.45 28.79 -5.96
CA GLY A 365 17.69 28.58 -5.23
C GLY A 365 18.19 27.14 -5.34
N VAL A 366 19.43 26.95 -4.90
CA VAL A 366 20.08 25.62 -4.90
C VAL A 366 19.79 24.81 -3.62
N ASP A 367 19.08 25.40 -2.66
CA ASP A 367 18.82 24.80 -1.36
C ASP A 367 17.55 23.94 -1.42
N PRO A 368 17.64 22.61 -1.41
CA PRO A 368 16.48 21.74 -1.45
C PRO A 368 15.69 21.81 -0.13
N GLU A 369 14.37 21.63 -0.25
CA GLU A 369 13.45 21.56 0.87
C GLU A 369 12.87 20.15 1.03
N LEU A 370 12.42 19.79 2.23
CA LEU A 370 11.82 18.51 2.52
C LEU A 370 10.30 18.60 2.54
N LEU A 371 9.63 17.82 1.68
CA LEU A 371 8.19 17.59 1.70
C LEU A 371 7.89 16.23 2.33
N ILE A 372 7.10 16.22 3.42
CA ILE A 372 6.65 14.98 4.07
C ILE A 372 5.20 14.70 3.64
N LEU A 373 4.95 13.51 3.15
CA LEU A 373 3.63 13.03 2.74
C LEU A 373 3.25 11.82 3.59
N ASP A 374 2.01 11.78 4.06
CA ASP A 374 1.44 10.58 4.68
C ASP A 374 0.92 9.66 3.57
N ASP A 375 1.37 8.40 3.58
CA ASP A 375 1.04 7.39 2.57
C ASP A 375 -0.07 6.44 3.03
N VAL A 376 -0.54 6.57 4.28
CA VAL A 376 -1.72 5.88 4.78
C VAL A 376 -2.90 6.83 4.72
N SER A 377 -3.81 6.64 3.76
CA SER A 377 -5.10 7.33 3.84
C SER A 377 -5.86 6.82 5.06
N SER A 378 -6.33 7.70 5.92
CA SER A 378 -7.36 7.34 6.91
C SER A 378 -8.62 6.92 6.14
N LYS A 379 -8.95 5.61 6.17
CA LYS A 379 -10.28 5.13 5.79
C LYS A 379 -11.30 5.50 6.87
#